data_0a6b8227f9f1f943be1a40e8e165ad09
#
_entry.id   0a6b8227f9f1f943be1a40e8e165ad09
#
_cell.length_a   1.000
_cell.length_b   1.000
_cell.length_c   1.000
_cell.angle_alpha   90.00
_cell.angle_beta   90.00
_cell.angle_gamma   90.00
#
_symmetry.space_group_name_H-M   'P 1'
#
loop_
_entity.id
_entity.type
_entity.pdbx_description
1 polymer ?
#
loop_
_entity_poly.entity_id
_entity_poly.type
_entity_poly.pdbx_seq_one_letter_code
_entity_poly.pdbx_strand_id
1 'polypeptide(L)'
;MNKIALTLSLLGFLSPSQPETLYNGRRSVVMEGKVAQLVVDIGGGSIVSFRLNDQPTNPLAFDSSEFDPSEKALLRPLGHFLCLDRWGPVTEAEKQNGMFFHGEASRVEWKTIKPPTSEGDYIQALMTANLPLAGLEVKREIQLSNNSASFLVSEQVTNKNLLGRVYNMVQHPTIGPPFLNEDTLVDSNAQKGFMQTSPLPTPENPVVYWPNALKGTRFIDLRRLLDDSDPNVVSFTFEEHIGWITASSPSQGLLIGYLWDTQEYPWLNIWRHAKNGKPEARGLEFGTTGLHQPFPVLVQKRQIFNRPIYTYLDTGQTSKRNYLAFLFKIPKDYRGVARVTYEIGQLTLHERGPGSKRKFKMNTGNLPLIIKQNTP
;
A
#
# COMPACT_ATOMS: atom_id res chain seq x y z
N MET A 1 -56.58 36.93 22.41
CA MET A 1 -55.33 36.95 21.62
C MET A 1 -54.68 35.55 21.70
N ASN A 2 -54.99 34.70 20.73
CA ASN A 2 -54.48 33.32 20.69
C ASN A 2 -53.15 33.29 19.94
N LYS A 3 -52.09 32.83 20.60
CA LYS A 3 -50.81 32.58 19.98
C LYS A 3 -50.79 31.13 19.45
N ILE A 4 -50.77 30.96 18.13
CA ILE A 4 -50.57 29.69 17.48
C ILE A 4 -49.04 29.45 17.41
N ALA A 5 -48.56 28.40 18.09
CA ALA A 5 -47.18 27.93 17.99
C ALA A 5 -47.06 26.98 16.78
N LEU A 6 -46.27 27.38 15.80
CA LEU A 6 -45.96 26.56 14.64
C LEU A 6 -44.78 25.67 15.00
N THR A 7 -45.03 24.38 15.17
CA THR A 7 -43.94 23.37 15.37
C THR A 7 -43.48 22.89 14.01
N LEU A 8 -42.28 23.31 13.58
CA LEU A 8 -41.60 22.77 12.41
C LEU A 8 -40.96 21.42 12.79
N SER A 9 -41.51 20.31 12.33
CA SER A 9 -40.87 19.02 12.42
C SER A 9 -39.84 18.88 11.27
N LEU A 10 -38.55 18.92 11.62
CA LEU A 10 -37.47 18.49 10.70
C LEU A 10 -37.57 16.96 10.54
N LEU A 11 -38.18 16.52 9.48
CA LEU A 11 -38.02 15.15 8.98
C LEU A 11 -36.63 15.05 8.33
N GLY A 12 -35.65 14.51 9.10
CA GLY A 12 -34.38 14.11 8.56
C GLY A 12 -34.59 12.94 7.58
N PHE A 13 -34.38 13.17 6.30
CA PHE A 13 -34.31 12.11 5.31
C PHE A 13 -33.05 11.26 5.62
N LEU A 14 -33.25 10.15 6.30
CA LEU A 14 -32.26 9.06 6.32
C LEU A 14 -32.21 8.51 4.90
N SER A 15 -31.18 8.85 4.15
CA SER A 15 -30.86 8.15 2.89
C SER A 15 -30.77 6.66 3.19
N PRO A 16 -31.45 5.78 2.43
CA PRO A 16 -31.36 4.34 2.64
C PRO A 16 -29.89 3.95 2.47
N SER A 17 -29.32 3.31 3.49
CA SER A 17 -28.00 2.69 3.38
C SER A 17 -28.05 1.69 2.22
N GLN A 18 -27.23 1.90 1.21
CA GLN A 18 -27.07 0.93 0.12
C GLN A 18 -26.71 -0.43 0.75
N PRO A 19 -27.27 -1.54 0.27
CA PRO A 19 -26.96 -2.85 0.81
C PRO A 19 -25.45 -3.10 0.69
N GLU A 20 -24.83 -3.37 1.84
CA GLU A 20 -23.42 -3.69 1.90
C GLU A 20 -23.15 -4.99 1.12
N THR A 21 -22.19 -4.94 0.20
CA THR A 21 -21.80 -6.12 -0.57
C THR A 21 -20.92 -7.01 0.28
N LEU A 22 -21.20 -8.33 0.29
CA LEU A 22 -20.33 -9.31 0.94
C LEU A 22 -19.33 -9.87 -0.08
N TYR A 23 -18.05 -9.80 0.27
CA TYR A 23 -16.97 -10.48 -0.45
C TYR A 23 -16.26 -11.43 0.51
N ASN A 24 -16.28 -12.73 0.19
CA ASN A 24 -15.79 -13.79 1.08
C ASN A 24 -16.34 -13.70 2.51
N GLY A 25 -17.65 -13.39 2.64
CA GLY A 25 -18.33 -13.25 3.93
C GLY A 25 -18.01 -11.97 4.70
N ARG A 26 -17.26 -11.00 4.12
CA ARG A 26 -16.85 -9.74 4.75
C ARG A 26 -17.54 -8.56 4.07
N ARG A 27 -17.99 -7.59 4.86
CA ARG A 27 -18.57 -6.33 4.36
C ARG A 27 -17.52 -5.58 3.55
N SER A 28 -17.83 -5.23 2.32
CA SER A 28 -16.86 -4.70 1.37
C SER A 28 -17.47 -3.66 0.44
N VAL A 29 -16.61 -2.75 -0.03
CA VAL A 29 -16.85 -1.89 -1.18
C VAL A 29 -16.35 -2.61 -2.41
N VAL A 30 -17.23 -2.89 -3.38
CA VAL A 30 -16.91 -3.57 -4.64
C VAL A 30 -17.03 -2.57 -5.78
N MET A 31 -15.94 -2.41 -6.54
CA MET A 31 -15.87 -1.55 -7.72
C MET A 31 -15.65 -2.42 -8.95
N GLU A 32 -16.58 -2.39 -9.90
CA GLU A 32 -16.57 -3.26 -11.08
C GLU A 32 -16.38 -2.45 -12.36
N GLY A 33 -15.12 -2.33 -12.82
CA GLY A 33 -14.79 -1.78 -14.13
C GLY A 33 -15.01 -2.81 -15.25
N LYS A 34 -14.94 -2.38 -16.51
CA LYS A 34 -15.07 -3.27 -17.67
C LYS A 34 -13.90 -4.26 -17.80
N VAL A 35 -12.73 -3.92 -17.27
CA VAL A 35 -11.48 -4.68 -17.41
C VAL A 35 -11.06 -5.34 -16.11
N ALA A 36 -11.27 -4.69 -14.97
CA ALA A 36 -10.83 -5.17 -13.66
C ALA A 36 -11.87 -4.89 -12.58
N GLN A 37 -11.83 -5.71 -11.53
CA GLN A 37 -12.58 -5.54 -10.29
C GLN A 37 -11.62 -5.17 -9.16
N LEU A 38 -12.06 -4.27 -8.29
CA LEU A 38 -11.37 -3.88 -7.05
C LEU A 38 -12.31 -4.07 -5.86
N VAL A 39 -11.80 -4.66 -4.78
CA VAL A 39 -12.58 -4.90 -3.55
C VAL A 39 -11.82 -4.36 -2.34
N VAL A 40 -12.51 -3.56 -1.54
CA VAL A 40 -11.99 -2.99 -0.28
C VAL A 40 -12.81 -3.51 0.88
N ASP A 41 -12.16 -4.18 1.82
CA ASP A 41 -12.79 -4.63 3.07
C ASP A 41 -13.10 -3.43 3.98
N ILE A 42 -14.31 -3.35 4.52
CA ILE A 42 -14.69 -2.29 5.46
C ILE A 42 -14.04 -2.50 6.83
N GLY A 43 -13.82 -3.75 7.21
CA GLY A 43 -13.19 -4.09 8.48
C GLY A 43 -11.67 -3.94 8.46
N GLY A 44 -11.15 -2.71 8.33
CA GLY A 44 -9.71 -2.41 8.29
C GLY A 44 -9.29 -1.65 7.03
N GLY A 45 -10.21 -1.40 6.09
CA GLY A 45 -9.94 -0.60 4.90
C GLY A 45 -8.92 -1.21 3.93
N SER A 46 -8.64 -2.50 4.04
CA SER A 46 -7.67 -3.20 3.18
C SER A 46 -8.22 -3.44 1.78
N ILE A 47 -7.40 -3.22 0.74
CA ILE A 47 -7.72 -3.67 -0.62
C ILE A 47 -7.44 -5.18 -0.67
N VAL A 48 -8.50 -5.99 -0.68
CA VAL A 48 -8.40 -7.46 -0.55
C VAL A 48 -8.43 -8.18 -1.89
N SER A 49 -8.82 -7.48 -2.95
CA SER A 49 -8.80 -8.02 -4.30
C SER A 49 -8.57 -6.93 -5.33
N PHE A 50 -7.67 -7.19 -6.25
CA PHE A 50 -7.53 -6.46 -7.50
C PHE A 50 -7.22 -7.48 -8.59
N ARG A 51 -8.18 -7.75 -9.46
CA ARG A 51 -8.09 -8.81 -10.46
C ARG A 51 -8.66 -8.39 -11.80
N LEU A 52 -8.21 -9.02 -12.86
CA LEU A 52 -8.80 -8.89 -14.18
C LEU A 52 -10.14 -9.66 -14.22
N ASN A 53 -11.11 -9.15 -14.98
CA ASN A 53 -12.44 -9.78 -15.05
C ASN A 53 -12.41 -11.16 -15.74
N ASP A 54 -11.43 -11.37 -16.62
CA ASP A 54 -11.26 -12.60 -17.38
C ASP A 54 -10.15 -13.53 -16.79
N GLN A 55 -9.66 -13.23 -15.57
CA GLN A 55 -8.64 -14.02 -14.88
C GLN A 55 -8.91 -14.05 -13.37
N PRO A 56 -9.06 -15.24 -12.76
CA PRO A 56 -9.45 -15.36 -11.35
C PRO A 56 -8.32 -15.05 -10.37
N THR A 57 -7.05 -15.03 -10.81
CA THR A 57 -5.89 -14.84 -9.94
C THR A 57 -5.94 -13.46 -9.29
N ASN A 58 -5.98 -13.45 -7.96
CA ASN A 58 -5.85 -12.25 -7.13
C ASN A 58 -4.45 -12.19 -6.51
N PRO A 59 -3.59 -11.23 -6.88
CA PRO A 59 -2.28 -11.09 -6.25
C PRO A 59 -2.34 -10.78 -4.76
N LEU A 60 -3.40 -10.08 -4.31
CA LEU A 60 -3.57 -9.58 -2.94
C LEU A 60 -4.31 -10.59 -2.05
N ALA A 61 -3.92 -11.86 -2.09
CA ALA A 61 -4.59 -12.95 -1.35
C ALA A 61 -4.11 -13.11 0.10
N PHE A 62 -3.29 -12.19 0.63
CA PHE A 62 -2.77 -12.24 1.99
C PHE A 62 -3.87 -12.08 3.05
N ASP A 63 -3.82 -12.92 4.10
CA ASP A 63 -4.60 -12.79 5.33
C ASP A 63 -3.69 -13.01 6.55
N SER A 64 -3.59 -12.00 7.43
CA SER A 64 -2.69 -12.07 8.60
C SER A 64 -3.04 -13.22 9.56
N SER A 65 -4.29 -13.66 9.61
CA SER A 65 -4.71 -14.78 10.48
C SER A 65 -4.12 -16.14 10.08
N GLU A 66 -3.59 -16.26 8.86
CA GLU A 66 -2.87 -17.47 8.42
C GLU A 66 -1.46 -17.54 9.01
N PHE A 67 -0.89 -16.39 9.40
CA PHE A 67 0.47 -16.25 9.93
C PHE A 67 0.49 -16.16 11.46
N ASP A 68 -0.51 -15.50 12.05
CA ASP A 68 -0.68 -15.35 13.49
C ASP A 68 -2.10 -15.75 13.88
N PRO A 69 -2.29 -16.90 14.54
CA PRO A 69 -3.61 -17.33 15.02
C PRO A 69 -4.30 -16.35 15.98
N SER A 70 -3.57 -15.44 16.63
CA SER A 70 -4.16 -14.37 17.45
C SER A 70 -4.87 -13.31 16.62
N GLU A 71 -4.55 -13.21 15.32
CA GLU A 71 -5.12 -12.29 14.34
C GLU A 71 -6.50 -12.72 13.79
N LYS A 72 -7.20 -13.63 14.47
CA LYS A 72 -8.54 -14.10 14.03
C LYS A 72 -9.66 -13.07 14.17
N ALA A 73 -9.37 -11.90 14.75
CA ALA A 73 -10.31 -10.80 14.83
C ALA A 73 -10.84 -10.37 13.47
N LEU A 74 -12.08 -9.87 13.44
CA LEU A 74 -12.71 -9.35 12.21
C LEU A 74 -11.88 -8.19 11.62
N LEU A 75 -11.34 -7.33 12.46
CA LEU A 75 -10.50 -6.18 12.09
C LEU A 75 -9.03 -6.60 12.11
N ARG A 76 -8.46 -6.85 10.94
CA ARG A 76 -7.07 -7.31 10.78
C ARG A 76 -6.47 -6.90 9.43
N PRO A 77 -5.13 -6.91 9.29
CA PRO A 77 -4.46 -6.69 8.02
C PRO A 77 -4.81 -7.77 6.99
N LEU A 78 -5.20 -7.35 5.78
CA LEU A 78 -5.50 -8.20 4.63
C LEU A 78 -4.87 -7.60 3.37
N GLY A 79 -4.49 -8.39 2.40
CA GLY A 79 -4.08 -7.97 1.07
C GLY A 79 -3.17 -6.74 1.04
N HIS A 80 -3.66 -5.62 0.53
CA HIS A 80 -2.99 -4.33 0.62
C HIS A 80 -3.63 -3.51 1.74
N PHE A 81 -3.01 -3.49 2.90
CA PHE A 81 -3.45 -2.72 4.06
C PHE A 81 -2.62 -1.44 4.27
N LEU A 82 -3.13 -0.56 5.09
CA LEU A 82 -2.48 0.70 5.44
C LEU A 82 -1.90 0.62 6.86
N CYS A 83 -0.60 0.83 6.98
CA CYS A 83 0.06 1.14 8.25
C CYS A 83 -0.03 2.64 8.47
N LEU A 84 -0.93 3.09 9.34
CA LEU A 84 -1.10 4.51 9.63
C LEU A 84 -1.03 4.76 11.12
N ASP A 85 -0.41 5.83 11.46
CA ASP A 85 0.30 6.28 12.63
C ASP A 85 1.74 5.78 12.60
N ARG A 86 1.99 4.49 12.46
CA ARG A 86 3.33 3.88 12.47
C ARG A 86 3.47 2.69 11.53
N TRP A 87 4.70 2.36 11.23
CA TRP A 87 5.09 1.12 10.58
C TRP A 87 6.07 0.38 11.50
N GLY A 88 5.66 -0.80 12.00
CA GLY A 88 6.46 -1.61 12.90
C GLY A 88 6.03 -1.53 14.37
N PRO A 89 6.97 -1.78 15.30
CA PRO A 89 6.68 -2.00 16.71
C PRO A 89 6.25 -0.73 17.44
N VAL A 90 5.54 -0.95 18.54
CA VAL A 90 5.19 0.04 19.56
C VAL A 90 6.15 -0.08 20.73
N THR A 91 6.25 0.97 21.54
CA THR A 91 6.88 0.86 22.87
C THR A 91 6.00 0.05 23.80
N GLU A 92 6.56 -0.46 24.90
CA GLU A 92 5.78 -1.20 25.90
C GLU A 92 4.65 -0.33 26.49
N ALA A 93 4.91 0.96 26.74
CA ALA A 93 3.89 1.89 27.23
C ALA A 93 2.75 2.09 26.22
N GLU A 94 3.05 2.22 24.93
CA GLU A 94 2.03 2.33 23.89
C GLU A 94 1.22 1.04 23.74
N LYS A 95 1.85 -0.13 23.88
CA LYS A 95 1.19 -1.43 23.86
C LYS A 95 0.21 -1.57 25.04
N GLN A 96 0.62 -1.17 26.24
CA GLN A 96 -0.23 -1.17 27.45
C GLN A 96 -1.44 -0.24 27.28
N ASN A 97 -1.31 0.85 26.51
CA ASN A 97 -2.39 1.75 26.14
C ASN A 97 -3.20 1.27 24.91
N GLY A 98 -2.99 0.05 24.44
CA GLY A 98 -3.78 -0.58 23.39
C GLY A 98 -3.34 -0.25 21.95
N MET A 99 -2.19 0.42 21.75
CA MET A 99 -1.69 0.72 20.41
C MET A 99 -1.22 -0.57 19.72
N PHE A 100 -1.55 -0.69 18.44
CA PHE A 100 -1.26 -1.86 17.62
C PHE A 100 0.08 -1.76 16.89
N PHE A 101 0.69 -2.90 16.69
CA PHE A 101 1.76 -3.06 15.68
C PHE A 101 1.22 -2.63 14.31
N HIS A 102 1.97 -1.81 13.58
CA HIS A 102 1.55 -1.18 12.32
C HIS A 102 0.43 -0.12 12.44
N GLY A 103 0.07 0.31 13.66
CA GLY A 103 -0.94 1.34 13.90
C GLY A 103 -2.38 0.83 13.78
N GLU A 104 -3.34 1.77 13.71
CA GLU A 104 -4.75 1.43 13.86
C GLU A 104 -5.53 1.25 12.56
N ALA A 105 -5.04 1.73 11.41
CA ALA A 105 -5.87 1.84 10.20
C ALA A 105 -6.47 0.50 9.75
N SER A 106 -5.74 -0.62 9.94
CA SER A 106 -6.22 -1.97 9.66
C SER A 106 -6.96 -2.62 10.83
N ARG A 107 -7.20 -1.87 11.93
CA ARG A 107 -7.81 -2.33 13.19
C ARG A 107 -9.07 -1.57 13.55
N VAL A 108 -9.54 -0.68 12.68
CA VAL A 108 -10.77 0.09 12.85
C VAL A 108 -11.70 -0.15 11.67
N GLU A 109 -13.00 0.05 11.91
CA GLU A 109 -13.99 0.01 10.84
C GLU A 109 -13.91 1.28 9.99
N TRP A 110 -13.86 1.12 8.67
CA TRP A 110 -13.95 2.20 7.71
C TRP A 110 -15.41 2.46 7.32
N LYS A 111 -15.74 3.72 7.09
CA LYS A 111 -17.08 4.14 6.67
C LYS A 111 -17.05 4.57 5.21
N THR A 112 -17.99 4.08 4.44
CA THR A 112 -18.21 4.55 3.06
C THR A 112 -18.97 5.87 3.10
N ILE A 113 -18.35 6.95 2.61
CA ILE A 113 -18.96 8.28 2.49
C ILE A 113 -19.65 8.40 1.13
N LYS A 114 -18.99 7.97 0.05
CA LYS A 114 -19.55 7.88 -1.29
C LYS A 114 -19.40 6.45 -1.77
N PRO A 115 -20.50 5.71 -2.02
CA PRO A 115 -20.42 4.38 -2.58
C PRO A 115 -19.88 4.43 -4.02
N PRO A 116 -19.46 3.28 -4.60
CA PRO A 116 -18.98 3.21 -5.97
C PRO A 116 -19.97 3.86 -6.94
N THR A 117 -19.53 4.90 -7.62
CA THR A 117 -20.33 5.66 -8.57
C THR A 117 -19.52 5.85 -9.86
N SER A 118 -20.16 5.61 -11.00
CA SER A 118 -19.51 5.84 -12.30
C SER A 118 -19.38 7.34 -12.57
N GLU A 119 -18.18 7.77 -12.89
CA GLU A 119 -17.80 9.15 -13.19
C GLU A 119 -17.05 9.16 -14.54
N GLY A 120 -17.79 9.02 -15.63
CA GLY A 120 -17.20 8.94 -16.97
C GLY A 120 -16.29 7.72 -17.17
N ASP A 121 -14.98 7.94 -17.27
CA ASP A 121 -14.00 6.89 -17.53
C ASP A 121 -13.54 6.10 -16.29
N TYR A 122 -14.06 6.42 -15.12
CA TYR A 122 -13.70 5.72 -13.88
C TYR A 122 -14.90 5.53 -12.95
N ILE A 123 -14.74 4.61 -12.00
CA ILE A 123 -15.63 4.42 -10.88
C ILE A 123 -14.94 4.99 -9.66
N GLN A 124 -15.64 5.85 -8.91
CA GLN A 124 -15.13 6.50 -7.71
C GLN A 124 -15.82 6.00 -6.45
N ALA A 125 -15.04 5.80 -5.40
CA ALA A 125 -15.55 5.58 -4.03
C ALA A 125 -14.78 6.46 -3.05
N LEU A 126 -15.47 6.91 -1.98
CA LEU A 126 -14.87 7.69 -0.89
C LEU A 126 -15.13 7.00 0.44
N MET A 127 -14.07 6.77 1.20
CA MET A 127 -14.08 6.12 2.50
C MET A 127 -13.37 6.97 3.54
N THR A 128 -13.69 6.77 4.83
CA THR A 128 -13.00 7.42 5.95
C THR A 128 -12.88 6.49 7.14
N ALA A 129 -11.85 6.70 7.94
CA ALA A 129 -11.69 6.10 9.26
C ALA A 129 -11.17 7.10 10.27
N ASN A 130 -11.61 6.98 11.51
CA ASN A 130 -11.03 7.65 12.67
C ASN A 130 -10.14 6.67 13.41
N LEU A 131 -8.98 7.14 13.81
CA LEU A 131 -7.98 6.41 14.57
C LEU A 131 -7.88 7.03 15.97
N PRO A 132 -8.70 6.58 16.94
CA PRO A 132 -8.84 7.26 18.23
C PRO A 132 -7.56 7.24 19.07
N LEU A 133 -6.78 6.16 19.07
CA LEU A 133 -5.53 6.07 19.82
C LEU A 133 -4.45 6.98 19.20
N ALA A 134 -4.39 7.04 17.88
CA ALA A 134 -3.50 7.91 17.15
C ALA A 134 -3.98 9.37 17.13
N GLY A 135 -5.29 9.63 17.28
CA GLY A 135 -5.89 10.94 17.10
C GLY A 135 -5.76 11.44 15.66
N LEU A 136 -5.86 10.55 14.71
CA LEU A 136 -5.82 10.84 13.27
C LEU A 136 -7.18 10.52 12.61
N GLU A 137 -7.49 11.27 11.56
CA GLU A 137 -8.55 10.92 10.60
C GLU A 137 -7.90 10.64 9.26
N VAL A 138 -8.34 9.59 8.58
CA VAL A 138 -7.94 9.31 7.20
C VAL A 138 -9.18 9.33 6.30
N LYS A 139 -9.06 10.02 5.13
CA LYS A 139 -10.02 9.97 4.03
C LYS A 139 -9.32 9.38 2.83
N ARG A 140 -9.92 8.37 2.22
CA ARG A 140 -9.41 7.67 1.04
C ARG A 140 -10.41 7.79 -0.09
N GLU A 141 -9.96 8.37 -1.20
CA GLU A 141 -10.64 8.34 -2.48
C GLU A 141 -9.98 7.28 -3.36
N ILE A 142 -10.78 6.44 -3.97
CA ILE A 142 -10.34 5.41 -4.91
C ILE A 142 -11.03 5.66 -6.25
N GLN A 143 -10.25 5.67 -7.33
CA GLN A 143 -10.73 5.79 -8.69
C GLN A 143 -10.25 4.58 -9.48
N LEU A 144 -11.15 3.66 -9.82
CA LEU A 144 -10.89 2.51 -10.68
C LEU A 144 -11.20 2.88 -12.12
N SER A 145 -10.25 2.69 -13.03
CA SER A 145 -10.48 2.91 -14.46
C SER A 145 -11.54 1.94 -15.02
N ASN A 146 -12.47 2.44 -15.80
CA ASN A 146 -13.42 1.62 -16.54
C ASN A 146 -12.78 0.87 -17.72
N ASN A 147 -11.71 1.42 -18.30
CA ASN A 147 -11.17 0.98 -19.59
C ASN A 147 -9.79 0.34 -19.49
N SER A 148 -9.20 0.29 -18.30
CA SER A 148 -7.91 -0.35 -18.04
C SER A 148 -7.87 -1.02 -16.67
N ALA A 149 -6.93 -1.92 -16.48
CA ALA A 149 -6.69 -2.53 -15.17
C ALA A 149 -5.78 -1.65 -14.32
N SER A 150 -6.26 -0.45 -13.98
CA SER A 150 -5.55 0.49 -13.11
C SER A 150 -6.50 1.21 -12.16
N PHE A 151 -5.99 1.57 -10.98
CA PHE A 151 -6.69 2.44 -10.04
C PHE A 151 -5.74 3.45 -9.40
N LEU A 152 -6.27 4.62 -9.07
CA LEU A 152 -5.60 5.66 -8.30
C LEU A 152 -6.19 5.70 -6.89
N VAL A 153 -5.33 5.82 -5.90
CA VAL A 153 -5.71 6.12 -4.51
C VAL A 153 -5.17 7.48 -4.13
N SER A 154 -6.04 8.30 -3.55
CA SER A 154 -5.68 9.57 -2.90
C SER A 154 -6.07 9.50 -1.44
N GLU A 155 -5.13 9.68 -0.53
CA GLU A 155 -5.36 9.66 0.91
C GLU A 155 -5.01 10.98 1.54
N GLN A 156 -5.88 11.44 2.42
CA GLN A 156 -5.71 12.63 3.24
C GLN A 156 -5.69 12.20 4.71
N VAL A 157 -4.60 12.53 5.42
CA VAL A 157 -4.44 12.26 6.84
C VAL A 157 -4.48 13.59 7.58
N THR A 158 -5.43 13.74 8.51
CA THR A 158 -5.62 14.93 9.32
C THR A 158 -5.31 14.65 10.78
N ASN A 159 -4.47 15.49 11.40
CA ASN A 159 -4.23 15.43 12.84
C ASN A 159 -5.43 16.07 13.60
N LYS A 160 -6.13 15.25 14.37
CA LYS A 160 -7.30 15.67 15.18
C LYS A 160 -6.92 15.97 16.63
N ASN A 161 -5.65 15.77 17.01
CA ASN A 161 -5.17 16.12 18.35
C ASN A 161 -5.04 17.63 18.52
N LEU A 162 -5.05 18.06 19.78
CA LEU A 162 -4.82 19.47 20.16
C LEU A 162 -3.36 19.91 20.01
N LEU A 163 -2.45 18.97 19.82
CA LEU A 163 -1.02 19.22 19.63
C LEU A 163 -0.54 18.58 18.33
N GLY A 164 0.54 19.13 17.78
CA GLY A 164 1.23 18.52 16.67
C GLY A 164 1.86 17.17 17.05
N ARG A 165 2.02 16.28 16.07
CA ARG A 165 2.56 14.95 16.30
C ARG A 165 3.40 14.42 15.16
N VAL A 166 4.30 13.53 15.47
CA VAL A 166 4.97 12.66 14.51
C VAL A 166 4.04 11.50 14.12
N TYR A 167 4.13 11.05 12.88
CA TYR A 167 3.44 9.86 12.39
C TYR A 167 4.19 9.25 11.21
N ASN A 168 3.83 8.04 10.85
CA ASN A 168 4.25 7.39 9.62
C ASN A 168 3.06 6.85 8.86
N MET A 169 3.24 6.71 7.56
CA MET A 169 2.26 6.15 6.64
C MET A 169 2.98 5.25 5.64
N VAL A 170 2.64 3.95 5.68
CA VAL A 170 3.20 2.96 4.75
C VAL A 170 2.06 2.19 4.12
N GLN A 171 2.01 2.21 2.80
CA GLN A 171 1.20 1.31 2.01
C GLN A 171 1.84 -0.07 2.07
N HIS A 172 1.06 -1.09 2.41
CA HIS A 172 1.56 -2.44 2.63
C HIS A 172 0.90 -3.46 1.69
N PRO A 173 1.08 -3.32 0.35
CA PRO A 173 0.62 -4.37 -0.56
C PRO A 173 1.38 -5.66 -0.25
N THR A 174 0.62 -6.71 0.07
CA THR A 174 1.15 -8.03 0.36
C THR A 174 0.60 -9.03 -0.61
N ILE A 175 1.48 -9.61 -1.42
CA ILE A 175 1.13 -10.66 -2.37
C ILE A 175 1.24 -12.04 -1.70
N GLY A 176 0.33 -12.95 -2.10
CA GLY A 176 0.27 -14.32 -1.60
C GLY A 176 0.03 -15.36 -2.72
N PRO A 177 0.11 -16.65 -2.36
CA PRO A 177 -0.24 -17.73 -3.28
C PRO A 177 -1.71 -17.65 -3.77
N PRO A 178 -2.04 -18.14 -4.99
CA PRO A 178 -1.14 -18.80 -5.95
C PRO A 178 -0.33 -17.84 -6.84
N PHE A 179 -0.60 -16.50 -6.75
CA PHE A 179 0.17 -15.51 -7.51
C PHE A 179 1.63 -15.50 -7.09
N LEU A 180 1.89 -15.47 -5.78
CA LEU A 180 3.23 -15.64 -5.25
C LEU A 180 3.65 -17.11 -5.30
N ASN A 181 4.68 -17.40 -6.06
CA ASN A 181 5.25 -18.73 -6.23
C ASN A 181 6.75 -18.62 -6.55
N GLU A 182 7.41 -19.73 -6.87
CA GLU A 182 8.84 -19.80 -7.15
C GLU A 182 9.27 -19.01 -8.40
N ASP A 183 8.33 -18.81 -9.36
CA ASP A 183 8.58 -18.04 -10.59
C ASP A 183 8.42 -16.53 -10.38
N THR A 184 7.85 -16.11 -9.25
CA THR A 184 7.54 -14.70 -9.02
C THR A 184 8.79 -13.86 -8.95
N LEU A 185 8.83 -12.79 -9.77
CA LEU A 185 9.92 -11.83 -9.85
C LEU A 185 9.44 -10.46 -9.37
N VAL A 186 10.20 -9.83 -8.48
CA VAL A 186 9.98 -8.45 -8.06
C VAL A 186 11.05 -7.56 -8.65
N ASP A 187 10.64 -6.47 -9.26
CA ASP A 187 11.51 -5.45 -9.83
C ASP A 187 11.12 -4.06 -9.34
N SER A 188 12.12 -3.18 -9.19
CA SER A 188 11.96 -1.78 -8.76
C SER A 188 13.10 -0.93 -9.30
N ASN A 189 12.93 0.41 -9.30
CA ASN A 189 14.01 1.38 -9.49
C ASN A 189 14.64 1.86 -8.17
N ALA A 190 14.42 1.16 -7.08
CA ALA A 190 15.08 1.43 -5.82
C ALA A 190 16.61 1.36 -5.95
N GLN A 191 17.33 2.05 -5.09
CA GLN A 191 18.79 2.18 -5.18
C GLN A 191 19.47 1.62 -3.94
N LYS A 192 19.96 2.47 -3.05
CA LYS A 192 20.65 2.07 -1.83
C LYS A 192 19.70 1.80 -0.69
N GLY A 193 20.08 0.86 0.16
CA GLY A 193 19.25 0.42 1.27
C GLY A 193 20.05 -0.21 2.41
N PHE A 194 19.32 -0.76 3.35
CA PHE A 194 19.86 -1.45 4.52
C PHE A 194 18.91 -2.54 5.02
N MET A 195 19.43 -3.53 5.76
CA MET A 195 18.63 -4.58 6.38
C MET A 195 18.12 -4.11 7.75
N GLN A 196 16.88 -4.45 8.12
CA GLN A 196 16.33 -4.15 9.45
C GLN A 196 17.06 -4.90 10.59
N THR A 197 17.79 -5.94 10.27
CA THR A 197 18.65 -6.70 11.19
C THR A 197 19.98 -6.00 11.49
N SER A 198 20.33 -4.93 10.76
CA SER A 198 21.54 -4.14 11.02
C SER A 198 21.44 -3.41 12.37
N PRO A 199 22.55 -3.33 13.14
CA PRO A 199 22.50 -2.79 14.50
C PRO A 199 22.30 -1.27 14.52
N LEU A 200 21.54 -0.80 15.50
CA LEU A 200 21.50 0.63 15.87
C LEU A 200 22.83 1.04 16.54
N PRO A 201 23.24 2.30 16.47
CA PRO A 201 22.51 3.45 15.90
C PRO A 201 22.74 3.68 14.40
N THR A 202 23.48 2.82 13.73
CA THR A 202 23.87 2.99 12.31
C THR A 202 23.34 1.81 11.45
N PRO A 203 22.00 1.63 11.34
CA PRO A 203 21.42 0.50 10.62
C PRO A 203 21.74 0.53 9.11
N GLU A 204 22.15 1.69 8.60
CA GLU A 204 22.61 1.86 7.22
C GLU A 204 23.99 1.25 6.92
N ASN A 205 24.62 0.63 7.89
CA ASN A 205 25.89 -0.09 7.72
C ASN A 205 25.68 -1.60 8.00
N PRO A 206 26.00 -2.47 7.04
CA PRO A 206 26.48 -2.19 5.69
C PRO A 206 25.37 -1.67 4.76
N VAL A 207 25.77 -0.78 3.82
CA VAL A 207 24.88 -0.35 2.73
C VAL A 207 24.70 -1.51 1.76
N VAL A 208 23.48 -1.74 1.32
CA VAL A 208 23.14 -2.66 0.22
C VAL A 208 22.52 -1.90 -0.94
N TYR A 209 22.52 -2.50 -2.13
CA TYR A 209 21.96 -1.89 -3.33
C TYR A 209 20.96 -2.86 -3.98
N TRP A 210 19.81 -2.33 -4.37
CA TRP A 210 18.79 -3.11 -5.06
C TRP A 210 19.40 -3.84 -6.29
N PRO A 211 19.11 -5.10 -6.52
CA PRO A 211 18.16 -5.94 -5.75
C PRO A 211 18.82 -6.80 -4.65
N ASN A 212 19.98 -6.42 -4.12
CA ASN A 212 20.75 -7.27 -3.21
C ASN A 212 20.55 -6.91 -1.75
N ALA A 213 20.57 -7.92 -0.89
CA ALA A 213 20.74 -7.85 0.55
C ALA A 213 21.95 -8.71 0.97
N LEU A 214 22.28 -8.70 2.26
CA LEU A 214 23.35 -9.53 2.83
C LEU A 214 22.80 -10.49 3.88
N LYS A 215 23.26 -11.74 3.82
CA LYS A 215 23.14 -12.72 4.91
C LYS A 215 24.57 -13.15 5.28
N GLY A 216 25.08 -12.60 6.39
CA GLY A 216 26.52 -12.65 6.67
C GLY A 216 27.30 -11.94 5.56
N THR A 217 28.17 -12.68 4.85
CA THR A 217 28.94 -12.15 3.73
C THR A 217 28.34 -12.51 2.35
N ARG A 218 27.25 -13.29 2.32
CA ARG A 218 26.62 -13.74 1.07
C ARG A 218 25.57 -12.75 0.59
N PHE A 219 25.62 -12.40 -0.70
CA PHE A 219 24.55 -11.64 -1.36
C PHE A 219 23.31 -12.51 -1.57
N ILE A 220 22.16 -11.92 -1.28
CA ILE A 220 20.81 -12.47 -1.52
C ILE A 220 20.14 -11.61 -2.58
N ASP A 221 19.71 -12.21 -3.70
CA ASP A 221 18.90 -11.53 -4.72
C ASP A 221 17.45 -11.43 -4.25
N LEU A 222 17.01 -10.19 -3.93
CA LEU A 222 15.66 -9.90 -3.46
C LEU A 222 14.61 -9.93 -4.57
N ARG A 223 14.97 -10.09 -5.81
CA ARG A 223 14.00 -10.24 -6.90
C ARG A 223 13.19 -11.52 -6.78
N ARG A 224 13.74 -12.54 -6.14
CA ARG A 224 13.06 -13.80 -5.86
C ARG A 224 12.86 -14.01 -4.37
N LEU A 225 11.79 -14.71 -4.02
CA LEU A 225 11.61 -15.29 -2.71
C LEU A 225 11.69 -16.80 -2.86
N LEU A 226 12.83 -17.34 -2.46
CA LEU A 226 13.05 -18.78 -2.44
C LEU A 226 12.71 -19.35 -1.05
N ASP A 227 13.32 -20.42 -0.66
CA ASP A 227 13.16 -21.15 0.58
C ASP A 227 13.62 -20.41 1.85
N ASP A 228 14.41 -19.35 1.69
CA ASP A 228 15.03 -18.59 2.77
C ASP A 228 14.59 -17.12 2.74
N SER A 229 13.91 -16.66 3.80
CA SER A 229 13.46 -15.29 3.95
C SER A 229 14.40 -14.37 4.75
N ASP A 230 15.59 -14.83 5.14
CA ASP A 230 16.57 -13.99 5.85
C ASP A 230 17.52 -13.26 4.88
N PRO A 231 17.72 -11.93 5.00
CA PRO A 231 17.01 -11.00 5.89
C PRO A 231 15.54 -10.82 5.48
N ASN A 232 14.64 -10.81 6.47
CA ASN A 232 13.21 -10.79 6.19
C ASN A 232 12.66 -9.42 5.78
N VAL A 233 13.27 -8.32 6.22
CA VAL A 233 12.91 -6.96 5.83
C VAL A 233 14.14 -6.18 5.41
N VAL A 234 14.08 -5.58 4.22
CA VAL A 234 15.13 -4.71 3.67
C VAL A 234 14.50 -3.44 3.12
N SER A 235 15.04 -2.30 3.50
CA SER A 235 14.54 -0.98 3.10
C SER A 235 15.47 -0.29 2.14
N PHE A 236 14.90 0.41 1.15
CA PHE A 236 15.63 1.09 0.08
C PHE A 236 15.10 2.51 -0.14
N THR A 237 15.94 3.35 -0.72
CA THR A 237 15.62 4.71 -1.18
C THR A 237 15.61 4.80 -2.70
N PHE A 238 15.15 5.94 -3.22
CA PHE A 238 15.09 6.24 -4.65
C PHE A 238 15.92 7.48 -4.98
N GLU A 239 16.39 7.55 -6.22
CA GLU A 239 17.02 8.76 -6.79
C GLU A 239 16.09 9.46 -7.79
N GLU A 240 15.20 8.71 -8.44
CA GLU A 240 14.20 9.24 -9.38
C GLU A 240 12.97 9.78 -8.64
N HIS A 241 12.26 10.73 -9.26
CA HIS A 241 11.02 11.30 -8.71
C HIS A 241 9.84 10.32 -8.73
N ILE A 242 9.84 9.39 -9.66
CA ILE A 242 8.85 8.31 -9.72
C ILE A 242 9.46 7.07 -9.12
N GLY A 243 8.92 6.63 -7.97
CA GLY A 243 9.17 5.32 -7.42
C GLY A 243 8.21 4.29 -8.01
N TRP A 244 8.72 3.10 -8.29
CA TRP A 244 7.87 2.00 -8.73
C TRP A 244 8.36 0.65 -8.20
N ILE A 245 7.40 -0.26 -8.06
CA ILE A 245 7.63 -1.67 -7.77
C ILE A 245 6.66 -2.51 -8.57
N THR A 246 7.12 -3.66 -9.06
CA THR A 246 6.30 -4.65 -9.75
C THR A 246 6.56 -6.05 -9.21
N ALA A 247 5.53 -6.89 -9.19
CA ALA A 247 5.66 -8.32 -9.03
C ALA A 247 5.07 -9.03 -10.25
N SER A 248 5.86 -9.88 -10.89
CA SER A 248 5.49 -10.65 -12.10
C SER A 248 5.41 -12.11 -11.74
N SER A 249 4.31 -12.79 -12.06
CA SER A 249 4.14 -14.23 -11.94
C SER A 249 3.90 -14.84 -13.33
N PRO A 250 4.95 -15.24 -14.05
CA PRO A 250 4.82 -15.75 -15.43
C PRO A 250 3.95 -17.01 -15.53
N SER A 251 4.02 -17.91 -14.56
CA SER A 251 3.15 -19.10 -14.51
C SER A 251 1.69 -18.76 -14.37
N GLN A 252 1.35 -17.64 -13.68
CA GLN A 252 -0.01 -17.13 -13.56
C GLN A 252 -0.37 -16.18 -14.72
N GLY A 253 0.58 -15.80 -15.58
CA GLY A 253 0.37 -14.89 -16.69
C GLY A 253 -0.01 -13.46 -16.27
N LEU A 254 0.39 -13.03 -15.06
CA LEU A 254 -0.05 -11.78 -14.45
C LEU A 254 1.10 -11.02 -13.80
N LEU A 255 1.02 -9.68 -13.88
CA LEU A 255 1.89 -8.74 -13.18
C LEU A 255 1.03 -7.73 -12.43
N ILE A 256 1.38 -7.44 -11.18
CA ILE A 256 0.89 -6.30 -10.41
C ILE A 256 2.01 -5.28 -10.21
N GLY A 257 1.68 -4.00 -10.24
CA GLY A 257 2.66 -2.94 -9.99
C GLY A 257 2.04 -1.70 -9.37
N TYR A 258 2.93 -0.87 -8.79
CA TYR A 258 2.62 0.37 -8.12
C TYR A 258 3.57 1.47 -8.58
N LEU A 259 3.04 2.70 -8.66
CA LEU A 259 3.79 3.94 -8.93
C LEU A 259 3.41 5.00 -7.92
N TRP A 260 4.37 5.83 -7.51
CA TRP A 260 4.16 6.95 -6.60
C TRP A 260 5.22 8.06 -6.77
N ASP A 261 4.95 9.22 -6.18
CA ASP A 261 5.94 10.28 -6.01
C ASP A 261 6.89 9.96 -4.86
N THR A 262 8.20 9.89 -5.12
CA THR A 262 9.22 9.59 -4.09
C THR A 262 9.39 10.70 -3.06
N GLN A 263 8.87 11.90 -3.29
CA GLN A 263 8.78 12.94 -2.26
C GLN A 263 7.66 12.64 -1.26
N GLU A 264 6.58 11.96 -1.69
CA GLU A 264 5.48 11.55 -0.82
C GLU A 264 5.81 10.26 -0.06
N TYR A 265 6.46 9.30 -0.73
CA TYR A 265 6.86 8.01 -0.20
C TYR A 265 8.34 7.73 -0.56
N PRO A 266 9.30 8.23 0.24
CA PRO A 266 10.73 8.12 -0.07
C PRO A 266 11.34 6.73 0.13
N TRP A 267 10.57 5.77 0.66
CA TRP A 267 11.06 4.45 1.04
C TRP A 267 10.31 3.33 0.34
N LEU A 268 11.06 2.30 -0.05
CA LEU A 268 10.58 0.97 -0.40
C LEU A 268 11.02 0.00 0.70
N ASN A 269 10.07 -0.79 1.24
CA ASN A 269 10.35 -1.82 2.22
C ASN A 269 9.93 -3.17 1.64
N ILE A 270 10.84 -4.12 1.59
CA ILE A 270 10.60 -5.47 1.08
C ILE A 270 10.54 -6.42 2.26
N TRP A 271 9.32 -6.87 2.58
CA TRP A 271 9.12 -7.98 3.50
C TRP A 271 9.07 -9.30 2.74
N ARG A 272 9.67 -10.34 3.32
CA ARG A 272 9.74 -11.69 2.76
C ARG A 272 9.37 -12.71 3.83
N HIS A 273 8.43 -13.60 3.48
CA HIS A 273 8.06 -14.72 4.35
C HIS A 273 7.96 -16.01 3.54
N ALA A 274 8.77 -16.99 3.92
CA ALA A 274 8.77 -18.34 3.39
C ALA A 274 8.68 -19.32 4.55
N LYS A 275 7.95 -20.40 4.36
CA LYS A 275 7.78 -21.47 5.35
C LYS A 275 7.87 -22.83 4.67
N ASN A 276 8.63 -23.75 5.28
CA ASN A 276 8.84 -25.09 4.74
C ASN A 276 9.34 -25.07 3.27
N GLY A 277 10.24 -24.15 2.94
CA GLY A 277 10.81 -24.01 1.60
C GLY A 277 9.84 -23.44 0.56
N LYS A 278 8.71 -22.83 0.95
CA LYS A 278 7.72 -22.25 0.03
C LYS A 278 7.46 -20.80 0.34
N PRO A 279 7.34 -19.93 -0.69
CA PRO A 279 6.88 -18.55 -0.52
C PRO A 279 5.44 -18.52 0.01
N GLU A 280 5.20 -17.81 1.12
CA GLU A 280 3.85 -17.66 1.68
C GLU A 280 3.33 -16.23 1.63
N ALA A 281 4.22 -15.23 1.83
CA ALA A 281 3.84 -13.83 1.72
C ALA A 281 5.02 -12.96 1.31
N ARG A 282 4.73 -11.85 0.63
CA ARG A 282 5.71 -10.84 0.26
C ARG A 282 5.11 -9.46 0.28
N GLY A 283 5.67 -8.58 1.13
CA GLY A 283 5.33 -7.15 1.16
C GLY A 283 6.08 -6.39 0.08
N LEU A 284 5.35 -5.57 -0.66
CA LEU A 284 5.82 -4.64 -1.68
C LEU A 284 5.57 -3.21 -1.18
N GLU A 285 6.10 -2.89 -0.02
CA GLU A 285 5.67 -1.76 0.78
C GLU A 285 6.37 -0.47 0.36
N PHE A 286 5.65 0.64 0.34
CA PHE A 286 6.22 1.96 0.10
C PHE A 286 5.64 2.98 1.09
N GLY A 287 6.50 3.89 1.59
CA GLY A 287 6.07 4.71 2.71
C GLY A 287 6.96 5.87 3.07
N THR A 288 6.57 6.52 4.16
CA THR A 288 7.27 7.68 4.74
C THR A 288 8.45 7.30 5.63
N THR A 289 8.61 6.03 5.94
CA THR A 289 9.71 5.50 6.75
C THR A 289 10.31 4.24 6.16
N GLY A 290 11.62 4.08 6.33
CA GLY A 290 12.36 2.85 6.03
C GLY A 290 12.95 2.19 7.28
N LEU A 291 12.71 2.71 8.49
CA LEU A 291 13.23 2.12 9.71
C LEU A 291 12.09 1.56 10.57
N HIS A 292 12.12 0.25 10.79
CA HIS A 292 11.09 -0.52 11.49
C HIS A 292 11.32 -0.51 13.00
N GLN A 293 11.17 0.69 13.61
CA GLN A 293 11.45 0.95 15.02
C GLN A 293 10.36 1.85 15.65
N PRO A 294 10.20 1.83 16.99
CA PRO A 294 9.30 2.75 17.69
C PRO A 294 9.72 4.21 17.54
N PHE A 295 8.77 5.15 17.66
CA PHE A 295 9.00 6.59 17.48
C PHE A 295 10.18 7.18 18.26
N PRO A 296 10.48 6.82 19.52
CA PRO A 296 11.65 7.36 20.20
C PRO A 296 12.96 7.14 19.42
N VAL A 297 13.12 5.95 18.81
CA VAL A 297 14.29 5.63 17.98
C VAL A 297 14.27 6.43 16.68
N LEU A 298 13.10 6.54 16.02
CA LEU A 298 12.95 7.28 14.76
C LEU A 298 13.27 8.76 14.96
N VAL A 299 12.72 9.37 16.01
CA VAL A 299 12.91 10.80 16.31
C VAL A 299 14.38 11.10 16.66
N GLN A 300 15.04 10.20 17.39
CA GLN A 300 16.46 10.33 17.69
C GLN A 300 17.33 10.19 16.44
N LYS A 301 17.05 9.22 15.56
CA LYS A 301 17.80 8.95 14.34
C LYS A 301 17.54 10.00 13.26
N ARG A 302 16.30 10.52 13.14
CA ARG A 302 15.81 11.55 12.21
C ARG A 302 15.78 11.13 10.75
N GLN A 303 16.90 10.68 10.20
CA GLN A 303 17.06 10.38 8.77
C GLN A 303 18.06 9.25 8.53
N ILE A 304 17.93 8.58 7.40
CA ILE A 304 18.89 7.62 6.85
C ILE A 304 19.06 7.96 5.36
N PHE A 305 20.29 7.98 4.83
CA PHE A 305 20.62 8.37 3.45
C PHE A 305 20.02 9.72 3.03
N ASN A 306 19.98 10.69 3.93
CA ASN A 306 19.34 12.00 3.73
C ASN A 306 17.84 11.92 3.41
N ARG A 307 17.16 10.83 3.79
CA ARG A 307 15.73 10.68 3.70
C ARG A 307 15.12 10.65 5.09
N PRO A 308 14.02 11.38 5.33
CA PRO A 308 13.33 11.35 6.62
C PRO A 308 12.80 9.94 6.90
N ILE A 309 12.70 9.58 8.18
CA ILE A 309 12.12 8.32 8.64
C ILE A 309 10.89 8.52 9.52
N TYR A 310 10.36 9.72 9.58
CA TYR A 310 9.05 10.08 10.11
C TYR A 310 8.57 11.37 9.46
N THR A 311 7.29 11.65 9.60
CA THR A 311 6.65 12.90 9.19
C THR A 311 5.99 13.56 10.40
N TYR A 312 5.58 14.83 10.24
CA TYR A 312 4.99 15.64 11.30
C TYR A 312 3.73 16.35 10.76
N LEU A 313 2.71 16.44 11.60
CA LEU A 313 1.50 17.25 11.34
C LEU A 313 1.20 18.11 12.56
N ASP A 314 1.01 19.41 12.35
CA ASP A 314 0.43 20.28 13.34
C ASP A 314 -1.04 19.97 13.62
N THR A 315 -1.58 20.54 14.71
CA THR A 315 -3.01 20.40 15.04
C THR A 315 -3.86 20.87 13.86
N GLY A 316 -4.85 20.07 13.46
CA GLY A 316 -5.73 20.36 12.35
C GLY A 316 -5.09 20.29 10.96
N GLN A 317 -3.78 20.12 10.85
CA GLN A 317 -3.09 20.02 9.57
C GLN A 317 -3.45 18.71 8.85
N THR A 318 -3.53 18.78 7.52
CA THR A 318 -3.80 17.65 6.64
C THR A 318 -2.64 17.45 5.66
N SER A 319 -2.18 16.21 5.52
CA SER A 319 -1.28 15.81 4.43
C SER A 319 -2.04 14.98 3.39
N LYS A 320 -1.66 15.11 2.12
CA LYS A 320 -2.23 14.35 1.01
C LYS A 320 -1.14 13.56 0.31
N ARG A 321 -1.43 12.28 -0.02
CA ARG A 321 -0.55 11.37 -0.76
C ARG A 321 -1.34 10.56 -1.76
N ASN A 322 -0.66 10.17 -2.86
CA ASN A 322 -1.30 9.45 -3.94
C ASN A 322 -0.40 8.30 -4.42
N TYR A 323 -1.02 7.25 -4.95
CA TYR A 323 -0.33 6.20 -5.70
C TYR A 323 -1.24 5.61 -6.77
N LEU A 324 -0.64 5.10 -7.83
CA LEU A 324 -1.29 4.37 -8.91
C LEU A 324 -0.94 2.89 -8.81
N ALA A 325 -1.93 2.02 -8.95
CA ALA A 325 -1.74 0.57 -9.06
C ALA A 325 -2.25 0.06 -10.42
N PHE A 326 -1.67 -1.03 -10.91
CA PHE A 326 -2.01 -1.59 -12.22
C PHE A 326 -1.76 -3.09 -12.32
N LEU A 327 -2.48 -3.74 -13.23
CA LEU A 327 -2.26 -5.14 -13.62
C LEU A 327 -1.94 -5.22 -15.12
N PHE A 328 -1.06 -6.15 -15.49
CA PHE A 328 -0.80 -6.52 -16.88
C PHE A 328 -0.86 -8.04 -17.05
N LYS A 329 -1.46 -8.49 -18.17
CA LYS A 329 -1.24 -9.84 -18.65
C LYS A 329 0.18 -9.92 -19.21
N ILE A 330 0.90 -10.95 -18.83
CA ILE A 330 2.26 -11.21 -19.28
C ILE A 330 2.39 -12.65 -19.83
N PRO A 331 3.28 -12.88 -20.79
CA PRO A 331 3.52 -14.21 -21.32
C PRO A 331 4.34 -15.07 -20.34
N LYS A 332 4.29 -16.40 -20.53
CA LYS A 332 5.01 -17.37 -19.69
C LYS A 332 6.54 -17.22 -19.71
N ASP A 333 7.09 -16.67 -20.78
CA ASP A 333 8.53 -16.43 -20.94
C ASP A 333 8.97 -15.04 -20.45
N TYR A 334 8.09 -14.32 -19.73
CA TYR A 334 8.36 -12.98 -19.20
C TYR A 334 9.51 -12.98 -18.18
N ARG A 335 10.44 -12.04 -18.30
CA ARG A 335 11.69 -11.99 -17.54
C ARG A 335 11.74 -10.93 -16.45
N GLY A 336 10.62 -10.22 -16.23
CA GLY A 336 10.52 -9.12 -15.29
C GLY A 336 10.62 -7.76 -15.95
N VAL A 337 10.62 -6.69 -15.13
CA VAL A 337 10.60 -5.29 -15.55
C VAL A 337 11.99 -4.67 -15.43
N ALA A 338 12.49 -4.10 -16.51
CA ALA A 338 13.73 -3.33 -16.51
C ALA A 338 13.49 -1.85 -16.19
N ARG A 339 12.38 -1.31 -16.67
CA ARG A 339 12.04 0.10 -16.55
C ARG A 339 10.52 0.30 -16.65
N VAL A 340 10.01 1.22 -15.86
CA VAL A 340 8.66 1.76 -15.97
C VAL A 340 8.76 3.22 -16.39
N THR A 341 7.96 3.64 -17.37
CA THR A 341 7.79 5.04 -17.73
C THR A 341 6.31 5.41 -17.61
N TYR A 342 6.06 6.59 -17.06
CA TYR A 342 4.72 7.15 -16.94
C TYR A 342 4.73 8.56 -17.53
N GLU A 343 4.00 8.73 -18.60
CA GLU A 343 3.70 10.02 -19.21
C GLU A 343 2.19 10.21 -19.14
N ILE A 344 1.71 11.44 -19.12
CA ILE A 344 0.31 11.77 -18.83
C ILE A 344 -0.67 10.75 -19.45
N GLY A 345 -1.28 9.94 -18.59
CA GLY A 345 -2.26 8.94 -18.98
C GLY A 345 -1.70 7.68 -19.63
N GLN A 346 -0.39 7.56 -19.86
CA GLN A 346 0.20 6.37 -20.46
C GLN A 346 1.30 5.74 -19.60
N LEU A 347 1.09 4.50 -19.22
CA LEU A 347 2.04 3.65 -18.53
C LEU A 347 2.71 2.70 -19.53
N THR A 348 4.05 2.61 -19.50
CA THR A 348 4.80 1.66 -20.32
C THR A 348 5.78 0.86 -19.46
N LEU A 349 5.68 -0.47 -19.52
CA LEU A 349 6.64 -1.40 -18.94
C LEU A 349 7.62 -1.85 -20.03
N HIS A 350 8.92 -1.79 -19.73
CA HIS A 350 9.98 -2.33 -20.56
C HIS A 350 10.46 -3.65 -19.95
N GLU A 351 10.35 -4.73 -20.70
CA GLU A 351 10.77 -6.03 -20.22
C GLU A 351 12.28 -6.10 -20.02
N ARG A 352 12.72 -6.81 -19.00
CA ARG A 352 14.12 -7.12 -18.71
C ARG A 352 14.64 -8.23 -19.64
N GLY A 353 15.91 -8.14 -19.98
CA GLY A 353 16.64 -9.19 -20.71
C GLY A 353 17.53 -8.63 -21.81
N PRO A 354 18.60 -9.36 -22.19
CA PRO A 354 19.51 -8.93 -23.25
C PRO A 354 18.77 -8.72 -24.57
N GLY A 355 18.85 -7.51 -25.11
CA GLY A 355 18.22 -7.17 -26.39
C GLY A 355 16.68 -7.16 -26.39
N SER A 356 16.02 -7.28 -25.23
CA SER A 356 14.56 -7.24 -25.18
C SER A 356 14.04 -5.88 -25.64
N LYS A 357 13.19 -5.90 -26.68
CA LYS A 357 12.46 -4.73 -27.18
C LYS A 357 10.97 -4.78 -26.77
N ARG A 358 10.59 -5.81 -25.99
CA ARG A 358 9.19 -6.04 -25.61
C ARG A 358 8.73 -4.96 -24.63
N LYS A 359 7.63 -4.32 -24.97
CA LYS A 359 7.00 -3.25 -24.18
C LYS A 359 5.53 -3.55 -24.01
N PHE A 360 5.02 -3.32 -22.81
CA PHE A 360 3.61 -3.42 -22.49
C PHE A 360 3.11 -2.02 -22.18
N LYS A 361 2.03 -1.59 -22.83
CA LYS A 361 1.47 -0.25 -22.70
C LYS A 361 0.06 -0.31 -22.16
N MET A 362 -0.28 0.64 -21.32
CA MET A 362 -1.61 0.82 -20.76
C MET A 362 -1.96 2.30 -20.81
N ASN A 363 -3.14 2.61 -21.34
CA ASN A 363 -3.74 3.93 -21.16
C ASN A 363 -4.45 3.92 -19.81
N THR A 364 -4.00 4.73 -18.86
CA THR A 364 -4.62 4.88 -17.55
C THR A 364 -5.79 5.88 -17.57
N GLY A 365 -6.09 6.46 -18.73
CA GLY A 365 -7.18 7.41 -18.90
C GLY A 365 -6.97 8.67 -18.09
N ASN A 366 -8.05 9.18 -17.53
CA ASN A 366 -8.06 10.38 -16.68
C ASN A 366 -7.67 10.10 -15.23
N LEU A 367 -6.85 9.07 -14.95
CA LEU A 367 -6.27 8.81 -13.63
C LEU A 367 -4.87 9.46 -13.54
N PRO A 368 -4.74 10.75 -13.33
CA PRO A 368 -3.44 11.39 -13.29
C PRO A 368 -2.77 11.14 -11.95
N LEU A 369 -1.67 10.41 -11.95
CA LEU A 369 -0.75 10.45 -10.81
C LEU A 369 -0.15 11.86 -10.76
N ILE A 370 -0.41 12.57 -9.66
CA ILE A 370 0.15 13.92 -9.45
C ILE A 370 1.56 13.74 -8.90
N ILE A 371 2.55 13.97 -9.75
CA ILE A 371 3.96 14.00 -9.37
C ILE A 371 4.36 15.46 -9.17
N LYS A 372 4.84 15.77 -7.97
CA LYS A 372 5.32 17.12 -7.67
C LYS A 372 6.58 17.39 -8.48
N GLN A 373 6.49 18.31 -9.43
CA GLN A 373 7.70 18.83 -10.06
C GLN A 373 8.46 19.66 -9.03
N ASN A 374 9.76 19.41 -8.89
CA ASN A 374 10.60 20.33 -8.14
C ASN A 374 10.52 21.70 -8.82
N THR A 375 9.86 22.65 -8.18
CA THR A 375 10.15 24.05 -8.47
C THR A 375 11.58 24.30 -7.98
N PRO A 376 12.48 24.81 -8.84
CA PRO A 376 13.89 25.00 -8.53
C PRO A 376 14.08 25.95 -7.34
#